data_90da6afd72cbe02f2283a032772c41dd
#
_entry.id   90da6afd72cbe02f2283a032772c41dd
#
_cell.length_a   1.000
_cell.length_b   1.000
_cell.length_c   1.000
_cell.angle_alpha   90.00
_cell.angle_beta   90.00
_cell.angle_gamma   90.00
#
_symmetry.space_group_name_H-M   'P 1'
#
loop_
_entity.id
_entity.type
_entity.pdbx_description
1 polymer ?
#
loop_
_entity_poly.entity_id
_entity_poly.type
_entity_poly.pdbx_seq_one_letter_code
_entity_poly.pdbx_strand_id
1 'polypeptide(L)'
;MNKQLIFSFTLISIVLFSCGGGKDTSQALINYDMVPKDTLTSPADGGYGFEEVAESMGFETYKFTDEDYKFYGSPDAKKGGHLKFTLSRFPATFRALGQYYNYTENYYIMNALCYESLLGSHPVSLERTPALASHWKISDDRMEFYFRINPDARWSDGQEVTADDVIASYDIRMDETILMPSTQITFGKIERPEAISKYIVKVKSKNLNWRNMLYFGGMVILPEHYLKDLDGTAYLEEYNFKMLPGTGPYLIRDEDIINQESYSLVRRDDWWSQDHPTNRYICLLYTSPSPRD
;
A
#
# COMPACT_ATOMS: atom_id res chain seq x y z
N MET A 1 48.08 -71.97 -15.42
CA MET A 1 47.82 -71.14 -14.24
C MET A 1 47.14 -69.87 -14.73
N ASN A 2 45.82 -69.89 -14.85
CA ASN A 2 45.05 -68.69 -15.25
C ASN A 2 44.24 -68.26 -14.09
N LYS A 3 44.50 -66.99 -13.63
CA LYS A 3 43.67 -66.32 -12.67
C LYS A 3 42.64 -65.51 -13.41
N GLN A 4 41.39 -65.90 -13.31
CA GLN A 4 40.25 -65.12 -13.75
C GLN A 4 39.95 -64.04 -12.65
N LEU A 5 39.98 -62.81 -13.07
CA LEU A 5 39.48 -61.68 -12.27
C LEU A 5 37.97 -61.59 -12.51
N ILE A 6 37.18 -61.76 -11.44
CA ILE A 6 35.75 -61.51 -11.42
C ILE A 6 35.55 -60.04 -11.06
N PHE A 7 35.10 -59.26 -12.05
CA PHE A 7 34.59 -57.88 -11.79
C PHE A 7 33.15 -57.94 -11.31
N SER A 8 32.94 -57.69 -10.05
CA SER A 8 31.60 -57.49 -9.48
C SER A 8 31.09 -56.09 -9.82
N PHE A 9 30.11 -56.00 -10.71
CA PHE A 9 29.40 -54.76 -10.98
C PHE A 9 28.35 -54.55 -9.90
N THR A 10 28.64 -53.66 -8.96
CA THR A 10 27.66 -53.21 -7.98
C THR A 10 26.80 -52.12 -8.65
N LEU A 11 25.57 -52.47 -8.99
CA LEU A 11 24.57 -51.53 -9.53
C LEU A 11 24.10 -50.62 -8.40
N ILE A 12 24.62 -49.39 -8.33
CA ILE A 12 24.11 -48.36 -7.41
C ILE A 12 22.84 -47.79 -8.06
N SER A 13 21.69 -48.23 -7.57
CA SER A 13 20.40 -47.58 -7.89
C SER A 13 20.35 -46.24 -7.18
N ILE A 14 20.59 -45.17 -7.94
CA ILE A 14 20.33 -43.81 -7.49
C ILE A 14 18.81 -43.60 -7.56
N VAL A 15 18.15 -43.74 -6.42
CA VAL A 15 16.76 -43.30 -6.25
C VAL A 15 16.78 -41.79 -6.17
N LEU A 16 16.47 -41.15 -7.30
CA LEU A 16 16.18 -39.70 -7.31
C LEU A 16 14.84 -39.51 -6.58
N PHE A 17 14.91 -39.20 -5.29
CA PHE A 17 13.81 -38.59 -4.60
C PHE A 17 13.65 -37.15 -5.12
N SER A 18 12.82 -36.99 -6.13
CA SER A 18 12.26 -35.69 -6.47
C SER A 18 11.27 -35.28 -5.36
N CYS A 19 11.79 -34.77 -4.26
CA CYS A 19 11.00 -34.00 -3.34
C CYS A 19 10.67 -32.66 -4.02
N GLY A 20 9.59 -32.64 -4.78
CA GLY A 20 8.89 -31.41 -5.12
C GLY A 20 8.20 -30.82 -3.89
N GLY A 21 8.97 -30.47 -2.87
CA GLY A 21 8.55 -29.61 -1.78
C GLY A 21 8.57 -28.20 -2.32
N GLY A 22 7.46 -27.72 -2.88
CA GLY A 22 7.24 -26.29 -2.99
C GLY A 22 7.41 -25.73 -1.58
N LYS A 23 8.43 -24.91 -1.36
CA LYS A 23 8.50 -24.09 -0.15
C LYS A 23 7.20 -23.31 -0.12
N ASP A 24 6.43 -23.53 0.93
CA ASP A 24 5.26 -22.73 1.23
C ASP A 24 5.77 -21.32 1.57
N THR A 25 5.85 -20.47 0.54
CA THR A 25 6.30 -19.08 0.68
C THR A 25 5.20 -18.19 1.23
N SER A 26 4.15 -18.77 1.78
CA SER A 26 2.93 -18.07 2.20
C SER A 26 3.07 -17.29 3.50
N GLN A 27 4.23 -17.27 4.16
CA GLN A 27 4.39 -16.54 5.42
C GLN A 27 5.77 -15.87 5.48
N ALA A 28 5.84 -14.67 4.94
CA ALA A 28 6.88 -13.75 5.37
C ALA A 28 6.40 -13.09 6.67
N LEU A 29 6.70 -13.71 7.80
CA LEU A 29 6.70 -13.02 9.08
C LEU A 29 7.85 -12.00 9.01
N ILE A 30 7.53 -10.77 8.70
CA ILE A 30 8.44 -9.67 8.94
C ILE A 30 8.43 -9.51 10.47
N ASN A 31 9.49 -9.98 11.09
CA ASN A 31 9.67 -9.84 12.54
C ASN A 31 10.22 -8.43 12.78
N TYR A 32 9.33 -7.47 12.96
CA TYR A 32 9.68 -6.13 13.42
C TYR A 32 8.96 -5.85 14.75
N ASP A 33 9.60 -5.05 15.59
CA ASP A 33 8.97 -4.57 16.82
C ASP A 33 7.91 -3.52 16.45
N MET A 34 6.64 -3.92 16.50
CA MET A 34 5.54 -2.99 16.27
C MET A 34 5.56 -1.88 17.32
N VAL A 35 5.51 -0.65 16.85
CA VAL A 35 5.33 0.52 17.73
C VAL A 35 4.02 0.35 18.50
N PRO A 36 4.02 0.50 19.83
CA PRO A 36 2.81 0.41 20.64
C PRO A 36 1.75 1.41 20.17
N LYS A 37 0.47 1.04 20.33
CA LYS A 37 -0.64 1.95 20.03
C LYS A 37 -0.53 3.23 20.86
N ASP A 38 -0.67 4.37 20.20
CA ASP A 38 -0.68 5.68 20.86
C ASP A 38 -2.01 5.90 21.59
N THR A 39 -1.99 5.71 22.87
CA THR A 39 -3.15 5.98 23.75
C THR A 39 -3.12 7.36 24.41
N LEU A 40 -2.12 8.20 24.09
CA LEU A 40 -1.93 9.51 24.72
C LEU A 40 -2.55 10.64 23.90
N THR A 41 -2.62 10.50 22.59
CA THR A 41 -3.27 11.51 21.73
C THR A 41 -4.76 11.56 22.02
N SER A 42 -5.25 12.77 22.31
CA SER A 42 -6.66 12.97 22.67
C SER A 42 -7.61 12.66 21.50
N PRO A 43 -8.90 12.35 21.76
CA PRO A 43 -9.90 12.25 20.70
C PRO A 43 -9.97 13.48 19.82
N ALA A 44 -9.93 14.68 20.39
CA ALA A 44 -9.98 15.94 19.63
C ALA A 44 -8.76 16.15 18.72
N ASP A 45 -7.63 15.55 19.06
CA ASP A 45 -6.40 15.55 18.24
C ASP A 45 -6.31 14.35 17.28
N GLY A 46 -7.42 13.63 17.08
CA GLY A 46 -7.52 12.50 16.16
C GLY A 46 -7.13 11.15 16.75
N GLY A 47 -6.86 11.05 18.06
CA GLY A 47 -6.58 9.81 18.76
C GLY A 47 -7.79 8.87 18.84
N TYR A 48 -7.67 7.80 19.61
CA TYR A 48 -8.77 6.84 19.85
C TYR A 48 -9.96 7.54 20.51
N GLY A 49 -11.18 7.16 20.08
CA GLY A 49 -12.42 7.81 20.52
C GLY A 49 -12.80 9.06 19.68
N PHE A 50 -12.06 9.34 18.62
CA PHE A 50 -12.37 10.46 17.72
C PHE A 50 -13.80 10.38 17.16
N GLU A 51 -14.31 9.19 16.95
CA GLU A 51 -15.64 8.90 16.41
C GLU A 51 -16.76 9.55 17.26
N GLU A 52 -16.54 9.72 18.57
CA GLU A 52 -17.51 10.34 19.49
C GLU A 52 -17.57 11.85 19.36
N VAL A 53 -16.50 12.48 18.89
CA VAL A 53 -16.39 13.94 18.76
C VAL A 53 -16.41 14.42 17.30
N ALA A 54 -16.26 13.52 16.34
CA ALA A 54 -16.10 13.83 14.91
C ALA A 54 -17.21 14.73 14.38
N GLU A 55 -18.47 14.39 14.62
CA GLU A 55 -19.63 15.15 14.15
C GLU A 55 -19.66 16.56 14.74
N SER A 56 -19.39 16.71 16.03
CA SER A 56 -19.34 18.01 16.69
C SER A 56 -18.18 18.91 16.18
N MET A 57 -17.12 18.30 15.67
CA MET A 57 -15.99 18.98 15.04
C MET A 57 -16.22 19.24 13.54
N GLY A 58 -17.35 18.79 12.98
CA GLY A 58 -17.70 18.93 11.58
C GLY A 58 -17.00 17.95 10.64
N PHE A 59 -16.50 16.83 11.16
CA PHE A 59 -15.96 15.73 10.35
C PHE A 59 -17.06 14.76 9.92
N GLU A 60 -16.91 14.25 8.73
CA GLU A 60 -17.78 13.24 8.13
C GLU A 60 -16.98 11.98 7.78
N THR A 61 -17.68 10.87 7.58
CA THR A 61 -17.15 9.60 7.09
C THR A 61 -18.19 8.89 6.25
N TYR A 62 -17.76 7.99 5.38
CA TYR A 62 -18.68 7.10 4.66
C TYR A 62 -19.10 5.94 5.58
N LYS A 63 -20.40 5.72 5.68
CA LYS A 63 -20.97 4.60 6.44
C LYS A 63 -21.29 3.45 5.49
N PHE A 64 -20.47 2.43 5.52
CA PHE A 64 -20.69 1.23 4.73
C PHE A 64 -21.96 0.50 5.15
N THR A 65 -22.69 0.00 4.17
CA THR A 65 -23.85 -0.86 4.34
C THR A 65 -23.53 -2.31 3.94
N ASP A 66 -24.37 -3.26 4.30
CA ASP A 66 -24.21 -4.67 3.89
C ASP A 66 -24.20 -4.85 2.36
N GLU A 67 -24.85 -3.94 1.63
CA GLU A 67 -24.85 -3.93 0.17
C GLU A 67 -23.47 -3.52 -0.39
N ASP A 68 -22.80 -2.56 0.24
CA ASP A 68 -21.52 -2.03 -0.22
C ASP A 68 -20.44 -3.11 -0.23
N TYR A 69 -20.43 -3.99 0.77
CA TYR A 69 -19.42 -5.04 0.88
C TYR A 69 -19.36 -5.98 -0.32
N LYS A 70 -20.48 -6.18 -1.00
CA LYS A 70 -20.57 -7.03 -2.19
C LYS A 70 -19.74 -6.50 -3.37
N PHE A 71 -19.46 -5.20 -3.38
CA PHE A 71 -18.69 -4.56 -4.44
C PHE A 71 -17.17 -4.64 -4.21
N TYR A 72 -16.73 -5.00 -3.01
CA TYR A 72 -15.31 -5.06 -2.64
C TYR A 72 -14.72 -6.47 -2.73
N GLY A 73 -15.52 -7.50 -2.67
CA GLY A 73 -15.04 -8.88 -2.79
C GLY A 73 -16.13 -9.91 -2.51
N SER A 74 -15.86 -11.16 -2.87
CA SER A 74 -16.80 -12.24 -2.60
C SER A 74 -16.68 -12.71 -1.15
N PRO A 75 -17.81 -12.90 -0.42
CA PRO A 75 -17.80 -13.50 0.91
C PRO A 75 -17.31 -14.97 0.90
N ASP A 76 -17.35 -15.63 -0.26
CA ASP A 76 -16.89 -17.01 -0.45
C ASP A 76 -15.39 -17.09 -0.78
N ALA A 77 -14.70 -15.95 -0.91
CA ALA A 77 -13.29 -15.91 -1.20
C ALA A 77 -12.46 -16.56 -0.09
N LYS A 78 -11.48 -17.38 -0.49
CA LYS A 78 -10.60 -18.10 0.44
C LYS A 78 -9.21 -17.47 0.42
N LYS A 79 -8.63 -17.32 1.63
CA LYS A 79 -7.25 -16.88 1.79
C LYS A 79 -6.29 -17.98 1.32
N GLY A 80 -5.27 -17.60 0.54
CA GLY A 80 -4.21 -18.48 0.06
C GLY A 80 -4.18 -18.66 -1.45
N GLY A 81 -3.30 -19.54 -1.91
CA GLY A 81 -3.07 -19.80 -3.33
C GLY A 81 -2.04 -18.88 -3.97
N HIS A 82 -1.74 -19.13 -5.24
CA HIS A 82 -0.80 -18.35 -6.04
C HIS A 82 -1.45 -17.97 -7.37
N LEU A 83 -1.45 -16.66 -7.67
CA LEU A 83 -1.84 -16.17 -8.98
C LEU A 83 -0.60 -15.83 -9.79
N LYS A 84 -0.46 -16.45 -10.97
CA LYS A 84 0.62 -16.15 -11.92
C LYS A 84 0.04 -15.52 -13.17
N PHE A 85 0.64 -14.44 -13.61
CA PHE A 85 0.31 -13.81 -14.89
C PHE A 85 1.58 -13.28 -15.57
N THR A 86 1.52 -13.16 -16.88
CA THR A 86 2.64 -12.65 -17.68
C THR A 86 2.42 -11.18 -17.95
N LEU A 87 3.45 -10.38 -17.69
CA LEU A 87 3.50 -8.97 -18.10
C LEU A 87 4.15 -8.86 -19.48
N SER A 88 3.82 -7.83 -20.23
CA SER A 88 4.40 -7.54 -21.54
C SER A 88 5.88 -7.12 -21.44
N ARG A 89 6.28 -6.60 -20.29
CA ARG A 89 7.66 -6.20 -19.97
C ARG A 89 7.87 -6.17 -18.46
N PHE A 90 9.12 -6.21 -18.04
CA PHE A 90 9.49 -5.99 -16.65
C PHE A 90 9.22 -4.52 -16.27
N PRO A 91 8.77 -4.22 -15.04
CA PRO A 91 8.55 -2.84 -14.59
C PRO A 91 9.81 -1.99 -14.72
N ALA A 92 9.64 -0.73 -15.12
CA ALA A 92 10.76 0.19 -15.21
C ALA A 92 11.27 0.62 -13.83
N THR A 93 10.44 0.50 -12.81
CA THR A 93 10.74 0.83 -11.42
C THR A 93 9.69 0.20 -10.49
N PHE A 94 10.02 0.01 -9.20
CA PHE A 94 9.07 -0.32 -8.14
C PHE A 94 8.72 0.88 -7.26
N ARG A 95 9.12 2.09 -7.65
CA ARG A 95 8.73 3.31 -6.93
C ARG A 95 7.24 3.60 -7.10
N ALA A 96 6.63 4.13 -6.05
CA ALA A 96 5.26 4.62 -6.08
C ALA A 96 5.12 6.00 -6.73
N LEU A 97 6.24 6.73 -6.92
CA LEU A 97 6.29 8.04 -7.56
C LEU A 97 7.65 8.28 -8.25
N GLY A 98 7.77 9.40 -8.95
CA GLY A 98 8.99 9.76 -9.68
C GLY A 98 8.95 9.31 -11.14
N GLN A 99 10.03 9.56 -11.86
CA GLN A 99 10.13 9.22 -13.29
C GLN A 99 9.77 7.74 -13.53
N TYR A 100 8.95 7.47 -14.54
CA TYR A 100 8.48 6.14 -14.98
C TYR A 100 7.53 5.39 -14.03
N TYR A 101 7.17 5.95 -12.86
CA TYR A 101 6.26 5.28 -11.91
C TYR A 101 4.89 4.94 -12.50
N ASN A 102 4.42 5.74 -13.46
CA ASN A 102 3.08 5.67 -14.03
C ASN A 102 2.93 4.72 -15.22
N TYR A 103 3.92 3.88 -15.50
CA TYR A 103 3.71 2.78 -16.43
C TYR A 103 2.65 1.83 -15.88
N THR A 104 1.74 1.41 -16.75
CA THR A 104 0.54 0.64 -16.39
C THR A 104 0.85 -0.57 -15.51
N GLU A 105 1.90 -1.31 -15.83
CA GLU A 105 2.30 -2.52 -15.11
C GLU A 105 2.71 -2.25 -13.66
N ASN A 106 3.20 -1.05 -13.39
CA ASN A 106 3.69 -0.65 -12.08
C ASN A 106 2.64 0.13 -11.28
N TYR A 107 1.94 1.06 -11.93
CA TYR A 107 1.02 1.98 -11.28
C TYR A 107 -0.07 1.27 -10.48
N TYR A 108 -0.76 0.30 -11.09
CA TYR A 108 -1.84 -0.41 -10.41
C TYR A 108 -1.33 -1.29 -9.27
N ILE A 109 -0.19 -1.94 -9.43
CA ILE A 109 0.38 -2.80 -8.40
C ILE A 109 0.79 -1.98 -7.20
N MET A 110 1.59 -0.94 -7.40
CA MET A 110 2.13 -0.14 -6.30
C MET A 110 1.04 0.68 -5.60
N ASN A 111 0.16 1.34 -6.37
CA ASN A 111 -0.84 2.23 -5.80
C ASN A 111 -2.14 1.53 -5.36
N ALA A 112 -2.37 0.28 -5.75
CA ALA A 112 -3.57 -0.44 -5.35
C ALA A 112 -3.30 -1.54 -4.32
N LEU A 113 -2.10 -2.10 -4.30
CA LEU A 113 -1.79 -3.28 -3.48
C LEU A 113 -0.73 -3.02 -2.42
N CYS A 114 0.25 -2.15 -2.69
CA CYS A 114 1.40 -1.95 -1.81
C CYS A 114 1.30 -0.69 -0.95
N TYR A 115 0.66 0.36 -1.44
CA TYR A 115 0.47 1.63 -0.74
C TYR A 115 -1.00 2.02 -0.71
N GLU A 116 -1.35 2.89 0.22
CA GLU A 116 -2.69 3.45 0.33
C GLU A 116 -2.64 4.97 0.21
N SER A 117 -3.78 5.55 -0.12
CA SER A 117 -4.04 6.99 -0.09
C SER A 117 -4.86 7.36 1.16
N LEU A 118 -5.08 8.64 1.38
CA LEU A 118 -5.92 9.09 2.49
C LEU A 118 -7.37 8.64 2.32
N LEU A 119 -7.91 8.74 1.11
CA LEU A 119 -9.28 8.36 0.80
C LEU A 119 -9.33 7.40 -0.38
N GLY A 120 -10.24 6.44 -0.30
CA GLY A 120 -10.66 5.62 -1.42
C GLY A 120 -11.88 6.19 -2.15
N SER A 121 -12.38 5.42 -3.12
CA SER A 121 -13.63 5.70 -3.81
C SER A 121 -14.49 4.45 -3.86
N HIS A 122 -15.76 4.60 -3.59
CA HIS A 122 -16.71 3.51 -3.74
C HIS A 122 -16.79 3.08 -5.21
N PRO A 123 -16.68 1.78 -5.53
CA PRO A 123 -16.52 1.32 -6.92
C PRO A 123 -17.73 1.57 -7.82
N VAL A 124 -18.90 1.83 -7.25
CA VAL A 124 -20.16 2.04 -8.00
C VAL A 124 -20.63 3.49 -7.87
N SER A 125 -20.79 4.02 -6.63
CA SER A 125 -21.31 5.38 -6.42
C SER A 125 -20.26 6.45 -6.66
N LEU A 126 -18.98 6.10 -6.65
CA LEU A 126 -17.81 7.02 -6.74
C LEU A 126 -17.73 7.99 -5.57
N GLU A 127 -18.48 7.77 -4.50
CA GLU A 127 -18.37 8.53 -3.27
C GLU A 127 -17.04 8.23 -2.59
N ARG A 128 -16.57 9.20 -1.82
CA ARG A 128 -15.34 9.04 -1.03
C ARG A 128 -15.55 8.02 0.07
N THR A 129 -14.58 7.14 0.23
CA THR A 129 -14.57 6.13 1.29
C THR A 129 -13.30 6.28 2.14
N PRO A 130 -13.34 5.88 3.41
CA PRO A 130 -12.14 5.79 4.22
C PRO A 130 -11.06 4.89 3.59
N ALA A 131 -9.80 5.33 3.73
CA ALA A 131 -8.61 4.50 3.53
C ALA A 131 -7.66 4.78 4.72
N LEU A 132 -6.48 5.37 4.54
CA LEU A 132 -5.65 5.79 5.68
C LEU A 132 -6.35 6.84 6.55
N ALA A 133 -7.14 7.74 5.94
CA ALA A 133 -7.99 8.66 6.71
C ALA A 133 -9.37 8.05 6.92
N SER A 134 -9.79 7.97 8.18
CA SER A 134 -11.11 7.45 8.58
C SER A 134 -12.21 8.51 8.47
N HIS A 135 -11.87 9.78 8.62
CA HIS A 135 -12.78 10.92 8.59
C HIS A 135 -12.14 12.10 7.85
N TRP A 136 -12.99 12.95 7.29
CA TRP A 136 -12.57 14.19 6.63
C TRP A 136 -13.55 15.32 6.93
N LYS A 137 -13.08 16.56 6.74
CA LYS A 137 -13.89 17.76 6.88
C LYS A 137 -13.57 18.72 5.75
N ILE A 138 -14.59 19.38 5.23
CA ILE A 138 -14.47 20.45 4.23
C ILE A 138 -14.97 21.75 4.87
N SER A 139 -14.20 22.82 4.80
CA SER A 139 -14.64 24.14 5.26
C SER A 139 -15.85 24.64 4.45
N ASP A 140 -16.62 25.58 5.03
CA ASP A 140 -17.82 26.14 4.39
C ASP A 140 -17.51 26.82 3.06
N ASP A 141 -16.35 27.48 2.95
CA ASP A 141 -15.86 28.11 1.72
C ASP A 141 -15.25 27.12 0.73
N ARG A 142 -15.14 25.83 1.12
CA ARG A 142 -14.57 24.73 0.35
C ARG A 142 -13.11 24.92 -0.07
N MET A 143 -12.39 25.75 0.66
CA MET A 143 -10.98 26.03 0.42
C MET A 143 -10.05 25.22 1.32
N GLU A 144 -10.52 24.72 2.45
CA GLU A 144 -9.73 23.94 3.39
C GLU A 144 -10.32 22.53 3.55
N PHE A 145 -9.43 21.55 3.59
CA PHE A 145 -9.76 20.14 3.77
C PHE A 145 -8.95 19.60 4.94
N TYR A 146 -9.60 18.82 5.78
CA TYR A 146 -8.99 18.17 6.93
C TYR A 146 -9.17 16.67 6.81
N PHE A 147 -8.14 15.91 7.16
CA PHE A 147 -8.17 14.45 7.11
C PHE A 147 -7.67 13.91 8.46
N ARG A 148 -8.48 13.07 9.10
CA ARG A 148 -8.08 12.36 10.30
C ARG A 148 -7.56 10.98 9.92
N ILE A 149 -6.26 10.76 10.13
CA ILE A 149 -5.58 9.50 9.89
C ILE A 149 -5.99 8.50 10.95
N ASN A 150 -6.24 7.24 10.55
CA ASN A 150 -6.58 6.18 11.49
C ASN A 150 -5.35 5.85 12.37
N PRO A 151 -5.43 5.94 13.70
CA PRO A 151 -4.30 5.66 14.60
C PRO A 151 -3.91 4.17 14.63
N ASP A 152 -4.69 3.28 14.03
CA ASP A 152 -4.30 1.88 13.80
C ASP A 152 -3.46 1.69 12.53
N ALA A 153 -3.39 2.68 11.63
CA ALA A 153 -2.63 2.58 10.40
C ALA A 153 -1.13 2.38 10.66
N ARG A 154 -0.54 1.40 9.96
CA ARG A 154 0.87 1.02 10.15
C ARG A 154 1.55 0.79 8.82
N TRP A 155 2.80 1.24 8.76
CA TRP A 155 3.76 0.84 7.75
C TRP A 155 4.13 -0.64 7.90
N SER A 156 4.69 -1.21 6.85
CA SER A 156 5.13 -2.62 6.87
C SER A 156 6.35 -2.88 7.75
N ASP A 157 7.00 -1.85 8.26
CA ASP A 157 8.06 -1.90 9.26
C ASP A 157 7.54 -1.65 10.70
N GLY A 158 6.23 -1.57 10.89
CA GLY A 158 5.58 -1.43 12.19
C GLY A 158 5.44 0.00 12.69
N GLN A 159 5.99 1.01 12.01
CA GLN A 159 5.83 2.40 12.38
C GLN A 159 4.40 2.88 12.15
N GLU A 160 3.96 3.89 12.92
CA GLU A 160 2.66 4.51 12.76
C GLU A 160 2.59 5.37 11.51
N VAL A 161 1.40 5.47 10.91
CA VAL A 161 1.13 6.49 9.89
C VAL A 161 0.61 7.74 10.56
N THR A 162 1.23 8.89 10.26
CA THR A 162 0.95 10.17 10.91
C THR A 162 0.73 11.31 9.90
N ALA A 163 0.41 12.50 10.39
CA ALA A 163 0.31 13.70 9.56
C ALA A 163 1.65 14.07 8.89
N ASP A 164 2.78 13.75 9.53
CA ASP A 164 4.11 14.03 8.98
C ASP A 164 4.40 13.21 7.72
N ASP A 165 3.90 11.96 7.64
CA ASP A 165 4.00 11.15 6.43
C ASP A 165 3.26 11.79 5.24
N VAL A 166 2.10 12.39 5.52
CA VAL A 166 1.32 13.11 4.48
C VAL A 166 2.07 14.33 3.98
N ILE A 167 2.69 15.08 4.90
CA ILE A 167 3.49 16.26 4.56
C ILE A 167 4.74 15.85 3.76
N ALA A 168 5.49 14.86 4.23
CA ALA A 168 6.66 14.34 3.52
C ALA A 168 6.31 13.82 2.12
N SER A 169 5.16 13.16 2.00
CA SER A 169 4.65 12.69 0.70
C SER A 169 4.30 13.83 -0.26
N TYR A 170 3.83 14.95 0.25
CA TYR A 170 3.63 16.16 -0.55
C TYR A 170 4.97 16.79 -0.93
N ASP A 171 5.87 16.96 0.03
CA ASP A 171 7.16 17.63 -0.16
C ASP A 171 8.00 16.93 -1.24
N ILE A 172 8.14 15.60 -1.18
CA ILE A 172 8.89 14.84 -2.21
C ILE A 172 8.24 14.95 -3.59
N ARG A 173 6.92 15.08 -3.69
CA ARG A 173 6.23 15.30 -4.97
C ARG A 173 6.46 16.68 -5.55
N MET A 174 6.69 17.66 -4.69
CA MET A 174 6.97 19.05 -5.08
C MET A 174 8.45 19.32 -5.33
N ASP A 175 9.32 18.39 -4.98
CA ASP A 175 10.74 18.46 -5.32
C ASP A 175 10.92 18.41 -6.86
N GLU A 176 11.61 19.39 -7.42
CA GLU A 176 11.81 19.48 -8.88
C GLU A 176 12.62 18.30 -9.42
N THR A 177 13.50 17.74 -8.61
CA THR A 177 14.40 16.63 -8.99
C THR A 177 13.69 15.28 -9.07
N ILE A 178 12.43 15.16 -8.59
CA ILE A 178 11.62 13.94 -8.69
C ILE A 178 11.14 13.65 -10.12
N LEU A 179 11.26 14.63 -11.03
CA LEU A 179 10.92 14.55 -12.46
C LEU A 179 9.44 14.22 -12.73
N MET A 180 8.53 14.89 -12.01
CA MET A 180 7.07 14.75 -12.14
C MET A 180 6.37 16.09 -12.44
N PRO A 181 6.66 16.79 -13.54
CA PRO A 181 6.17 18.15 -13.78
C PRO A 181 4.63 18.27 -13.83
N SER A 182 3.93 17.26 -14.35
CA SER A 182 2.46 17.25 -14.36
C SER A 182 1.86 17.13 -12.96
N THR A 183 2.50 16.38 -12.09
CA THR A 183 2.10 16.25 -10.68
C THR A 183 2.35 17.56 -9.95
N GLN A 184 3.49 18.21 -10.16
CA GLN A 184 3.80 19.51 -9.57
C GLN A 184 2.81 20.60 -9.98
N ILE A 185 2.37 20.62 -11.26
CA ILE A 185 1.31 21.53 -11.72
C ILE A 185 -0.02 21.24 -10.99
N THR A 186 -0.33 19.99 -10.76
CA THR A 186 -1.58 19.60 -10.09
C THR A 186 -1.55 19.96 -8.61
N PHE A 187 -0.52 19.55 -7.90
CA PHE A 187 -0.35 19.79 -6.46
C PHE A 187 0.08 21.22 -6.14
N GLY A 188 0.68 21.93 -7.08
CA GLY A 188 0.98 23.37 -6.95
C GLY A 188 -0.25 24.28 -6.79
N LYS A 189 -1.47 23.76 -7.02
CA LYS A 189 -2.75 24.44 -6.78
C LYS A 189 -3.20 24.42 -5.33
N ILE A 190 -2.51 23.71 -4.49
CA ILE A 190 -2.73 23.66 -3.03
C ILE A 190 -1.50 24.21 -2.30
N GLU A 191 -1.70 24.69 -1.08
CA GLU A 191 -0.63 25.08 -0.20
C GLU A 191 0.02 23.84 0.41
N ARG A 192 1.24 23.97 0.93
CA ARG A 192 1.88 22.87 1.65
C ARG A 192 1.00 22.45 2.82
N PRO A 193 0.71 21.14 3.01
CA PRO A 193 -0.11 20.66 4.12
C PRO A 193 0.48 21.02 5.48
N GLU A 194 -0.39 21.11 6.50
CA GLU A 194 -0.03 21.40 7.88
C GLU A 194 -0.51 20.28 8.79
N ALA A 195 0.35 19.78 9.69
CA ALA A 195 -0.05 18.91 10.78
C ALA A 195 -0.77 19.76 11.84
N ILE A 196 -2.07 19.55 12.01
CA ILE A 196 -2.85 20.18 13.11
C ILE A 196 -2.58 19.42 14.40
N SER A 197 -2.43 18.12 14.30
CA SER A 197 -2.03 17.22 15.37
C SER A 197 -1.31 16.01 14.77
N LYS A 198 -0.92 15.04 15.60
CA LYS A 198 -0.28 13.80 15.12
C LYS A 198 -1.10 13.06 14.07
N TYR A 199 -2.44 13.09 14.17
CA TYR A 199 -3.33 12.36 13.28
C TYR A 199 -4.28 13.24 12.48
N ILE A 200 -4.19 14.55 12.55
CA ILE A 200 -5.01 15.45 11.74
C ILE A 200 -4.12 16.31 10.86
N VAL A 201 -4.28 16.18 9.56
CA VAL A 201 -3.63 17.01 8.56
C VAL A 201 -4.65 17.94 7.91
N LYS A 202 -4.24 19.19 7.70
CA LYS A 202 -4.98 20.23 7.00
C LYS A 202 -4.28 20.54 5.69
N VAL A 203 -5.07 20.78 4.65
CA VAL A 203 -4.58 21.30 3.37
C VAL A 203 -5.48 22.42 2.89
N LYS A 204 -4.90 23.47 2.30
CA LYS A 204 -5.62 24.61 1.77
C LYS A 204 -5.43 24.73 0.26
N SER A 205 -6.54 24.94 -0.45
CA SER A 205 -6.55 25.25 -1.87
C SER A 205 -6.19 26.70 -2.13
N LYS A 206 -5.35 26.96 -3.13
CA LYS A 206 -5.05 28.34 -3.58
C LYS A 206 -6.20 28.97 -4.38
N ASN A 207 -7.10 28.13 -4.89
CA ASN A 207 -8.30 28.55 -5.60
C ASN A 207 -9.42 27.53 -5.41
N LEU A 208 -10.67 27.95 -5.62
CA LEU A 208 -11.83 27.07 -5.51
C LEU A 208 -11.83 26.04 -6.65
N ASN A 209 -11.57 24.79 -6.30
CA ASN A 209 -11.60 23.68 -7.23
C ASN A 209 -11.94 22.37 -6.50
N TRP A 210 -13.10 21.81 -6.77
CA TRP A 210 -13.58 20.59 -6.16
C TRP A 210 -12.64 19.38 -6.34
N ARG A 211 -11.84 19.38 -7.42
CA ARG A 211 -10.85 18.31 -7.70
C ARG A 211 -9.67 18.31 -6.74
N ASN A 212 -9.37 19.46 -6.09
CA ASN A 212 -8.20 19.55 -5.20
C ASN A 212 -8.31 18.56 -4.03
N MET A 213 -9.52 18.40 -3.46
CA MET A 213 -9.75 17.37 -2.45
C MET A 213 -9.56 15.95 -2.98
N LEU A 214 -10.01 15.67 -4.21
CA LEU A 214 -9.84 14.34 -4.82
C LEU A 214 -8.36 14.04 -5.09
N TYR A 215 -7.62 15.02 -5.63
CA TYR A 215 -6.19 14.85 -5.89
C TYR A 215 -5.41 14.63 -4.60
N PHE A 216 -5.68 15.43 -3.57
CA PHE A 216 -4.97 15.29 -2.31
C PHE A 216 -5.40 14.03 -1.54
N GLY A 217 -6.69 13.77 -1.42
CA GLY A 217 -7.22 12.56 -0.77
C GLY A 217 -6.79 11.26 -1.46
N GLY A 218 -6.62 11.28 -2.79
CA GLY A 218 -6.11 10.15 -3.58
C GLY A 218 -4.58 10.10 -3.71
N MET A 219 -3.86 10.98 -3.02
CA MET A 219 -2.40 10.97 -3.00
C MET A 219 -1.90 9.74 -2.22
N VAL A 220 -1.09 8.93 -2.87
CA VAL A 220 -0.38 7.82 -2.19
C VAL A 220 0.54 8.39 -1.12
N ILE A 221 0.46 7.84 0.08
CA ILE A 221 1.28 8.26 1.21
C ILE A 221 2.52 7.39 1.31
N LEU A 222 3.65 8.00 1.66
CA LEU A 222 4.96 7.38 1.80
C LEU A 222 5.56 7.71 3.18
N PRO A 223 6.43 6.85 3.72
CA PRO A 223 6.93 6.97 5.09
C PRO A 223 7.93 8.14 5.25
N GLU A 224 7.58 9.10 6.12
CA GLU A 224 8.43 10.27 6.44
C GLU A 224 9.81 9.84 6.91
N HIS A 225 9.89 8.85 7.79
CA HIS A 225 11.14 8.39 8.41
C HIS A 225 12.16 7.82 7.41
N TYR A 226 11.75 7.53 6.17
CA TYR A 226 12.63 7.23 5.05
C TYR A 226 12.87 8.45 4.15
N LEU A 227 11.89 9.33 4.02
CA LEU A 227 11.95 10.46 3.07
C LEU A 227 12.68 11.68 3.62
N LYS A 228 12.72 11.90 4.92
CA LYS A 228 13.19 13.13 5.57
C LYS A 228 14.61 13.55 5.20
N ASP A 229 15.46 12.59 4.86
CA ASP A 229 16.86 12.80 4.51
C ASP A 229 17.14 12.67 3.00
N LEU A 230 16.08 12.57 2.17
CA LEU A 230 16.16 12.38 0.72
C LEU A 230 15.60 13.58 -0.05
N ASP A 231 16.30 13.96 -1.09
CA ASP A 231 15.73 14.75 -2.20
C ASP A 231 15.20 13.84 -3.30
N GLY A 232 14.57 14.43 -4.33
CA GLY A 232 14.02 13.65 -5.44
C GLY A 232 15.07 12.85 -6.20
N THR A 233 16.30 13.35 -6.35
CA THR A 233 17.40 12.64 -7.03
C THR A 233 17.79 11.40 -6.24
N ALA A 234 18.07 11.54 -4.96
CA ALA A 234 18.44 10.43 -4.08
C ALA A 234 17.34 9.36 -4.03
N TYR A 235 16.07 9.79 -3.92
CA TYR A 235 14.94 8.88 -3.98
C TYR A 235 14.87 8.09 -5.30
N LEU A 236 15.06 8.77 -6.45
CA LEU A 236 15.03 8.11 -7.77
C LEU A 236 16.15 7.08 -7.94
N GLU A 237 17.33 7.33 -7.40
CA GLU A 237 18.48 6.45 -7.50
C GLU A 237 18.37 5.26 -6.53
N GLU A 238 18.07 5.52 -5.26
CA GLU A 238 18.08 4.50 -4.20
C GLU A 238 16.92 3.51 -4.32
N TYR A 239 15.71 4.02 -4.66
CA TYR A 239 14.50 3.20 -4.62
C TYR A 239 14.02 2.71 -5.99
N ASN A 240 14.87 2.70 -7.02
CA ASN A 240 14.45 2.31 -8.36
C ASN A 240 13.84 0.90 -8.42
N PHE A 241 14.49 -0.08 -7.82
CA PHE A 241 14.03 -1.47 -7.72
C PHE A 241 13.91 -1.96 -6.28
N LYS A 242 13.78 -1.06 -5.35
CA LYS A 242 13.57 -1.31 -3.93
C LYS A 242 12.29 -0.61 -3.49
N MET A 243 11.45 -1.32 -2.78
CA MET A 243 10.20 -0.77 -2.25
C MET A 243 10.46 -0.09 -0.90
N LEU A 244 9.89 1.11 -0.69
CA LEU A 244 9.74 1.67 0.66
C LEU A 244 8.71 0.85 1.45
N PRO A 245 8.74 0.87 2.80
CA PRO A 245 7.64 0.32 3.59
C PRO A 245 6.29 0.80 3.07
N GLY A 246 5.38 -0.14 2.83
CA GLY A 246 4.04 0.13 2.33
C GLY A 246 2.99 0.02 3.45
N THR A 247 1.85 0.65 3.26
CA THR A 247 0.69 0.51 4.15
C THR A 247 -0.30 -0.54 3.65
N GLY A 248 -0.17 -0.95 2.39
CA GLY A 248 -1.10 -1.86 1.72
C GLY A 248 -0.95 -3.33 2.12
N PRO A 249 -1.86 -4.18 1.60
CA PRO A 249 -1.92 -5.61 1.93
C PRO A 249 -0.81 -6.47 1.33
N TYR A 250 -0.03 -5.95 0.39
CA TYR A 250 1.05 -6.68 -0.27
C TYR A 250 2.38 -5.94 -0.22
N LEU A 251 3.46 -6.71 -0.29
CA LEU A 251 4.84 -6.21 -0.40
C LEU A 251 5.54 -6.89 -1.56
N ILE A 252 6.55 -6.19 -2.10
CA ILE A 252 7.61 -6.75 -2.93
C ILE A 252 8.89 -6.61 -2.13
N ARG A 253 9.48 -7.72 -1.71
CA ARG A 253 10.75 -7.72 -0.97
C ARG A 253 11.91 -7.87 -1.95
N ASP A 254 13.11 -7.46 -1.56
CA ASP A 254 14.29 -7.55 -2.42
C ASP A 254 14.54 -8.99 -2.91
N GLU A 255 14.30 -9.99 -2.04
CA GLU A 255 14.41 -11.40 -2.37
C GLU A 255 13.31 -11.93 -3.33
N ASP A 256 12.23 -11.19 -3.49
CA ASP A 256 11.12 -11.55 -4.40
C ASP A 256 11.35 -11.05 -5.83
N ILE A 257 12.46 -10.34 -6.09
CA ILE A 257 12.79 -9.74 -7.37
C ILE A 257 13.90 -10.54 -8.06
N ILE A 258 13.58 -11.11 -9.23
CA ILE A 258 14.58 -11.64 -10.16
C ILE A 258 14.65 -10.64 -11.31
N ASN A 259 15.67 -9.80 -11.30
CA ASN A 259 15.78 -8.64 -12.19
C ASN A 259 15.59 -9.02 -13.66
N GLN A 260 14.77 -8.26 -14.38
CA GLN A 260 14.39 -8.44 -15.79
C GLN A 260 13.66 -9.77 -16.10
N GLU A 261 13.32 -10.58 -15.10
CA GLU A 261 12.67 -11.87 -15.29
C GLU A 261 11.31 -11.92 -14.60
N SER A 262 11.28 -11.77 -13.28
CA SER A 262 10.05 -11.90 -12.51
C SER A 262 10.11 -11.16 -11.18
N TYR A 263 8.97 -10.95 -10.57
CA TYR A 263 8.84 -10.52 -9.19
C TYR A 263 7.57 -11.09 -8.58
N SER A 264 7.52 -11.14 -7.26
CA SER A 264 6.36 -11.65 -6.53
C SER A 264 5.84 -10.60 -5.56
N LEU A 265 4.52 -10.50 -5.46
CA LEU A 265 3.87 -9.78 -4.38
C LEU A 265 3.50 -10.78 -3.30
N VAL A 266 3.96 -10.52 -2.08
CA VAL A 266 3.67 -11.34 -0.92
C VAL A 266 2.62 -10.66 -0.07
N ARG A 267 1.54 -11.40 0.24
CA ARG A 267 0.48 -10.89 1.09
C ARG A 267 0.97 -10.76 2.52
N ARG A 268 0.64 -9.63 3.16
CA ARG A 268 0.91 -9.39 4.57
C ARG A 268 -0.15 -10.06 5.45
N ASP A 269 0.29 -10.77 6.48
CA ASP A 269 -0.59 -11.30 7.51
C ASP A 269 -0.84 -10.29 8.65
N ASP A 270 0.00 -9.26 8.73
CA ASP A 270 -0.01 -8.18 9.72
C ASP A 270 -0.61 -6.87 9.19
N TRP A 271 -1.25 -6.89 8.03
CA TRP A 271 -1.84 -5.69 7.46
C TRP A 271 -2.87 -5.07 8.41
N TRP A 272 -2.67 -3.81 8.77
CA TRP A 272 -3.42 -3.08 9.79
C TRP A 272 -4.94 -3.06 9.56
N SER A 273 -5.38 -3.10 8.30
CA SER A 273 -6.79 -2.99 7.91
C SER A 273 -7.42 -4.31 7.44
N GLN A 274 -6.76 -5.44 7.66
CA GLN A 274 -7.24 -6.73 7.13
C GLN A 274 -8.62 -7.17 7.64
N ASP A 275 -8.99 -6.76 8.85
CA ASP A 275 -10.26 -7.14 9.49
C ASP A 275 -11.38 -6.14 9.19
N HIS A 276 -11.09 -5.02 8.49
CA HIS A 276 -12.13 -4.09 8.08
C HIS A 276 -13.04 -4.76 7.05
N PRO A 277 -14.38 -4.63 7.17
CA PRO A 277 -15.34 -5.35 6.32
C PRO A 277 -15.13 -5.16 4.81
N THR A 278 -14.73 -3.97 4.35
CA THR A 278 -14.43 -3.72 2.93
C THR A 278 -13.14 -4.40 2.48
N ASN A 279 -12.20 -4.66 3.39
CA ASN A 279 -10.86 -5.14 3.09
C ASN A 279 -10.72 -6.65 3.29
N ARG A 280 -11.62 -7.23 4.08
CA ARG A 280 -11.57 -8.65 4.44
C ARG A 280 -11.45 -9.58 3.23
N TYR A 281 -12.04 -9.21 2.10
CA TYR A 281 -12.09 -10.02 0.88
C TYR A 281 -11.25 -9.47 -0.28
N ILE A 282 -10.80 -8.22 -0.23
CA ILE A 282 -10.04 -7.56 -1.32
C ILE A 282 -8.77 -8.34 -1.69
N CYS A 283 -8.14 -8.95 -0.72
CA CYS A 283 -6.86 -9.63 -0.87
C CYS A 283 -6.99 -11.15 -0.97
N LEU A 284 -8.19 -11.65 -1.18
CA LEU A 284 -8.43 -13.08 -1.34
C LEU A 284 -8.48 -13.41 -2.83
N LEU A 285 -7.69 -14.42 -3.24
CA LEU A 285 -7.80 -14.94 -4.60
C LEU A 285 -9.14 -15.65 -4.74
N TYR A 286 -10.02 -15.05 -5.51
CA TYR A 286 -11.21 -15.75 -5.99
C TYR A 286 -10.81 -16.58 -7.22
N THR A 287 -10.64 -17.86 -7.02
CA THR A 287 -10.59 -18.80 -8.16
C THR A 287 -12.03 -19.12 -8.52
N SER A 288 -12.58 -18.43 -9.51
CA SER A 288 -13.75 -18.96 -10.20
C SER A 288 -13.38 -20.34 -10.75
N PRO A 289 -14.15 -21.40 -10.48
CA PRO A 289 -13.91 -22.67 -11.15
C PRO A 289 -13.93 -22.41 -12.65
N SER A 290 -12.83 -22.77 -13.31
CA SER A 290 -12.75 -22.68 -14.76
C SER A 290 -13.86 -23.57 -15.32
N PRO A 291 -14.63 -23.12 -16.35
CA PRO A 291 -15.59 -23.99 -17.03
C PRO A 291 -14.94 -25.19 -17.74
N ARG A 292 -13.65 -25.40 -17.56
CA ARG A 292 -12.85 -26.46 -18.18
C ARG A 292 -12.28 -27.48 -17.18
N ASP A 293 -12.59 -27.37 -15.88
CA ASP A 293 -12.22 -28.36 -14.87
C ASP A 293 -13.37 -29.32 -14.61
#